data_86f7fd2923b1fa3604511035aa9a1194
#
_entry.id   86f7fd2923b1fa3604511035aa9a1194
#
_cell.length_a   1.000
_cell.length_b   1.000
_cell.length_c   1.000
_cell.angle_alpha   90.00
_cell.angle_beta   90.00
_cell.angle_gamma   90.00
#
_symmetry.space_group_name_H-M   'P 1'
#
loop_
_entity.id
_entity.type
_entity.pdbx_description
1 polymer ?
#
loop_
_entity_poly.entity_id
_entity_poly.type
_entity_poly.pdbx_seq_one_letter_code
_entity_poly.pdbx_strand_id
1 'polypeptide(L)'
;KNDKIPTGAVELVVERLTLLNRAETLPIQPFAEENQAGEDLRFKYRYLDLRRPKMQQMLKKRAEMYRRIHQYMDDRDFIEIQTPILANSSPEGARDFLIPSRLQEGKFYALPQAPQQFKQLLMVGGVPRYYQLAACFRDEDPRADRLYGEFYQLDLEMSFVEDGEEVRQEVEPLIRQLATDFAGKKLLDLSGLAVGDGSPIPRISYRDAMETYGSDKPDLRFGMELIELTDVFSNTEFGVFKNAECIKAICVKNGASLSRKQIDQFTDIAKSEGAGGLAYITYQDGEAKSPIAKFLSEAELSLIQQKTGAVDGDAVFFGADIRPVVNAVLGRLRNEFATHFNLKKSDEVALAWIIDFPFY
;
A
#
# COMPACT_ATOMS: atom_id res chain seq x y z
N LYS A 1 45.76 -3.97 -5.72
CA LYS A 1 44.40 -3.47 -5.69
C LYS A 1 43.48 -4.42 -6.45
N ASN A 2 42.37 -4.87 -5.86
CA ASN A 2 41.40 -5.75 -6.48
C ASN A 2 39.99 -5.10 -6.44
N ASP A 3 39.59 -4.54 -7.55
CA ASP A 3 38.31 -3.81 -7.64
C ASP A 3 37.08 -4.75 -7.69
N LYS A 4 37.30 -6.08 -7.70
CA LYS A 4 36.21 -7.09 -7.70
C LYS A 4 35.66 -7.40 -6.31
N ILE A 5 36.32 -6.97 -5.25
CA ILE A 5 35.89 -7.19 -3.87
C ILE A 5 35.82 -5.85 -3.10
N PRO A 6 34.83 -5.67 -2.21
CA PRO A 6 34.63 -4.40 -1.49
C PRO A 6 35.83 -3.92 -0.68
N THR A 7 36.65 -4.84 -0.19
CA THR A 7 37.86 -4.57 0.62
C THR A 7 39.15 -4.55 -0.20
N GLY A 8 39.07 -4.68 -1.52
CA GLY A 8 40.22 -4.87 -2.40
C GLY A 8 41.11 -3.64 -2.63
N ALA A 9 40.81 -2.49 -1.99
CA ALA A 9 41.63 -1.30 -2.03
C ALA A 9 42.99 -1.51 -1.34
N VAL A 10 43.00 -2.37 -0.32
CA VAL A 10 44.19 -2.73 0.46
C VAL A 10 44.38 -4.23 0.49
N GLU A 11 45.63 -4.67 0.66
CA GLU A 11 46.01 -6.08 0.76
C GLU A 11 46.94 -6.24 1.94
N LEU A 12 46.70 -7.29 2.74
CA LEU A 12 47.56 -7.65 3.87
C LEU A 12 48.45 -8.83 3.42
N VAL A 13 49.74 -8.62 3.43
CA VAL A 13 50.75 -9.69 3.26
C VAL A 13 50.95 -10.37 4.60
N VAL A 14 50.56 -11.63 4.68
CA VAL A 14 50.64 -12.40 5.96
C VAL A 14 51.98 -13.07 6.06
N GLU A 15 52.81 -12.63 6.99
CA GLU A 15 54.09 -13.26 7.32
C GLU A 15 53.96 -14.38 8.35
N ARG A 16 53.01 -14.23 9.28
CA ARG A 16 52.73 -15.22 10.33
C ARG A 16 51.26 -15.28 10.66
N LEU A 17 50.72 -16.52 10.71
CA LEU A 17 49.34 -16.79 11.12
C LEU A 17 49.32 -17.63 12.39
N THR A 18 48.59 -17.18 13.40
CA THR A 18 48.36 -17.91 14.65
C THR A 18 46.86 -18.22 14.75
N LEU A 19 46.50 -19.48 14.79
CA LEU A 19 45.12 -19.89 15.00
C LEU A 19 44.81 -19.80 16.51
N LEU A 20 43.97 -18.85 16.90
CA LEU A 20 43.56 -18.64 18.29
C LEU A 20 42.47 -19.60 18.73
N ASN A 21 41.49 -19.89 17.84
CA ASN A 21 40.38 -20.77 18.13
C ASN A 21 39.86 -21.39 16.83
N ARG A 22 39.22 -22.54 16.94
CA ARG A 22 38.49 -23.19 15.82
C ARG A 22 37.02 -22.93 15.97
N ALA A 23 36.33 -22.71 14.87
CA ALA A 23 34.87 -22.61 14.80
C ALA A 23 34.29 -23.79 14.03
N GLU A 24 33.10 -24.20 14.42
CA GLU A 24 32.30 -25.13 13.64
C GLU A 24 31.73 -24.46 12.37
N THR A 25 31.25 -25.27 11.43
CA THR A 25 30.58 -24.74 10.24
C THR A 25 29.32 -23.98 10.64
N LEU A 26 29.21 -22.73 10.16
CA LEU A 26 28.04 -21.91 10.46
C LEU A 26 26.78 -22.50 9.84
N PRO A 27 25.65 -22.52 10.58
CA PRO A 27 24.36 -23.01 10.08
C PRO A 27 23.79 -22.16 8.92
N ILE A 28 24.19 -20.90 8.82
CA ILE A 28 23.95 -20.01 7.68
C ILE A 28 25.26 -19.33 7.29
N GLN A 29 25.43 -19.08 6.00
CA GLN A 29 26.60 -18.38 5.46
C GLN A 29 26.26 -16.89 5.27
N PRO A 30 26.71 -15.99 6.17
CA PRO A 30 26.28 -14.58 6.17
C PRO A 30 26.70 -13.80 4.93
N PHE A 31 27.73 -14.28 4.22
CA PHE A 31 28.31 -13.56 3.07
C PHE A 31 28.03 -14.26 1.72
N ALA A 32 27.26 -15.37 1.73
CA ALA A 32 26.82 -15.97 0.47
C ALA A 32 25.74 -15.09 -0.19
N GLU A 33 25.97 -14.72 -1.45
CA GLU A 33 25.01 -13.98 -2.27
C GLU A 33 23.95 -14.92 -2.86
N GLU A 34 24.37 -16.12 -3.25
CA GLU A 34 23.52 -17.18 -3.79
C GLU A 34 23.25 -18.25 -2.73
N ASN A 35 22.18 -19.04 -2.95
CA ASN A 35 21.77 -20.15 -2.06
C ASN A 35 21.58 -19.72 -0.59
N GLN A 36 20.81 -18.67 -0.37
CA GLN A 36 20.47 -18.21 0.97
C GLN A 36 19.66 -19.28 1.71
N ALA A 37 19.94 -19.43 3.00
CA ALA A 37 19.16 -20.29 3.88
C ALA A 37 17.68 -19.88 3.88
N GLY A 38 16.78 -20.86 4.03
CA GLY A 38 15.35 -20.62 4.18
C GLY A 38 15.02 -19.70 5.37
N GLU A 39 13.83 -19.14 5.35
CA GLU A 39 13.40 -18.12 6.30
C GLU A 39 13.42 -18.63 7.74
N ASP A 40 12.94 -19.84 8.00
CA ASP A 40 12.94 -20.48 9.32
C ASP A 40 14.35 -20.57 9.93
N LEU A 41 15.32 -20.99 9.11
CA LEU A 41 16.70 -21.10 9.57
C LEU A 41 17.34 -19.72 9.84
N ARG A 42 17.00 -18.72 9.03
CA ARG A 42 17.43 -17.33 9.22
C ARG A 42 16.81 -16.71 10.47
N PHE A 43 15.58 -17.02 10.80
CA PHE A 43 14.95 -16.59 12.05
C PHE A 43 15.56 -17.28 13.26
N LYS A 44 15.77 -18.59 13.17
CA LYS A 44 16.43 -19.35 14.26
C LYS A 44 17.83 -18.83 14.58
N TYR A 45 18.60 -18.47 13.56
CA TYR A 45 19.96 -17.93 13.71
C TYR A 45 20.03 -16.44 13.33
N ARG A 46 19.06 -15.65 13.81
CA ARG A 46 18.90 -14.24 13.42
C ARG A 46 20.14 -13.40 13.62
N TYR A 47 20.92 -13.65 14.67
CA TYR A 47 22.18 -12.97 14.97
C TYR A 47 23.25 -13.21 13.88
N LEU A 48 23.24 -14.35 13.21
CA LEU A 48 24.10 -14.60 12.04
C LEU A 48 23.51 -13.94 10.76
N ASP A 49 22.20 -14.02 10.56
CA ASP A 49 21.53 -13.36 9.43
C ASP A 49 21.74 -11.85 9.43
N LEU A 50 21.75 -11.23 10.61
CA LEU A 50 22.03 -9.80 10.77
C LEU A 50 23.44 -9.38 10.31
N ARG A 51 24.40 -10.31 10.18
CA ARG A 51 25.74 -10.02 9.64
C ARG A 51 25.76 -9.82 8.13
N ARG A 52 24.68 -10.18 7.44
CA ARG A 52 24.58 -10.01 5.98
C ARG A 52 24.59 -8.53 5.60
N PRO A 53 25.32 -8.14 4.54
CA PRO A 53 25.41 -6.74 4.11
C PRO A 53 24.05 -6.07 3.93
N LYS A 54 23.08 -6.77 3.30
CA LYS A 54 21.71 -6.27 3.11
C LYS A 54 21.01 -5.97 4.43
N MET A 55 21.17 -6.84 5.44
CA MET A 55 20.57 -6.65 6.77
C MET A 55 21.22 -5.49 7.50
N GLN A 56 22.55 -5.38 7.43
CA GLN A 56 23.29 -4.25 8.00
C GLN A 56 22.89 -2.90 7.37
N GLN A 57 22.70 -2.88 6.06
CA GLN A 57 22.21 -1.69 5.35
C GLN A 57 20.80 -1.31 5.79
N MET A 58 19.90 -2.30 5.94
CA MET A 58 18.53 -2.08 6.42
C MET A 58 18.52 -1.45 7.81
N LEU A 59 19.33 -1.96 8.75
CA LEU A 59 19.44 -1.40 10.11
C LEU A 59 19.97 0.05 10.08
N LYS A 60 20.99 0.32 9.27
CA LYS A 60 21.54 1.68 9.11
C LYS A 60 20.52 2.64 8.51
N LYS A 61 19.80 2.21 7.48
CA LYS A 61 18.71 3.01 6.87
C LYS A 61 17.58 3.28 7.86
N ARG A 62 17.14 2.28 8.64
CA ARG A 62 16.13 2.49 9.68
C ARG A 62 16.59 3.54 10.71
N ALA A 63 17.81 3.44 11.18
CA ALA A 63 18.37 4.42 12.13
C ALA A 63 18.48 5.82 11.51
N GLU A 64 18.78 5.93 10.22
CA GLU A 64 18.79 7.21 9.51
C GLU A 64 17.36 7.78 9.38
N MET A 65 16.37 6.96 9.04
CA MET A 65 14.97 7.37 8.98
C MET A 65 14.51 7.96 10.31
N TYR A 66 14.80 7.30 11.42
CA TYR A 66 14.44 7.78 12.76
C TYR A 66 15.09 9.14 13.08
N ARG A 67 16.37 9.32 12.78
CA ARG A 67 17.04 10.62 12.95
C ARG A 67 16.40 11.73 12.13
N ARG A 68 15.99 11.44 10.89
CA ARG A 68 15.29 12.42 10.03
C ARG A 68 13.93 12.80 10.60
N ILE A 69 13.19 11.82 11.11
CA ILE A 69 11.90 12.05 11.75
C ILE A 69 12.08 12.92 13.01
N HIS A 70 12.99 12.55 13.91
CA HIS A 70 13.25 13.34 15.12
C HIS A 70 13.64 14.78 14.78
N GLN A 71 14.59 14.97 13.88
CA GLN A 71 15.01 16.31 13.47
C GLN A 71 13.85 17.12 12.88
N TYR A 72 13.02 16.49 12.03
CA TYR A 72 11.88 17.15 11.43
C TYR A 72 10.85 17.61 12.46
N MET A 73 10.56 16.78 13.45
CA MET A 73 9.61 17.07 14.52
C MET A 73 10.15 18.12 15.49
N ASP A 74 11.43 18.01 15.86
CA ASP A 74 12.11 18.99 16.72
C ASP A 74 12.14 20.38 16.09
N ASP A 75 12.44 20.48 14.79
CA ASP A 75 12.45 21.76 14.03
C ASP A 75 11.07 22.43 13.96
N ARG A 76 10.01 21.74 14.39
CA ARG A 76 8.60 22.20 14.40
C ARG A 76 7.98 22.28 15.79
N ASP A 77 8.84 22.34 16.79
CA ASP A 77 8.45 22.47 18.21
C ASP A 77 7.55 21.33 18.74
N PHE A 78 7.63 20.13 18.14
CA PHE A 78 7.00 18.94 18.71
C PHE A 78 7.87 18.41 19.85
N ILE A 79 7.22 18.01 20.93
CA ILE A 79 7.86 17.44 22.11
C ILE A 79 7.74 15.92 22.05
N GLU A 80 8.87 15.22 22.05
CA GLU A 80 8.87 13.76 22.14
C GLU A 80 8.55 13.31 23.56
N ILE A 81 7.46 12.55 23.71
CA ILE A 81 7.06 11.98 25.00
C ILE A 81 6.73 10.51 24.82
N GLN A 82 7.45 9.64 25.52
CA GLN A 82 7.18 8.21 25.55
C GLN A 82 6.05 7.91 26.53
N THR A 83 5.01 7.26 26.03
CA THR A 83 3.86 6.86 26.84
C THR A 83 4.03 5.45 27.42
N PRO A 84 3.31 5.09 28.51
CA PRO A 84 3.42 3.78 29.12
C PRO A 84 3.09 2.61 28.19
N ILE A 85 3.92 1.56 28.25
CA ILE A 85 3.66 0.28 27.52
C ILE A 85 2.73 -0.64 28.31
N LEU A 86 2.78 -0.62 29.64
CA LEU A 86 1.82 -1.33 30.49
C LEU A 86 0.66 -0.40 30.79
N ALA A 87 -0.46 -0.60 30.10
CA ALA A 87 -1.63 0.26 30.18
C ALA A 87 -2.90 -0.52 30.55
N ASN A 88 -4.01 0.18 30.66
CA ASN A 88 -5.33 -0.44 30.67
C ASN A 88 -5.75 -0.76 29.23
N SER A 89 -6.64 -1.77 29.09
CA SER A 89 -7.29 -2.04 27.81
C SER A 89 -8.01 -0.80 27.29
N SER A 90 -7.87 -0.54 25.99
CA SER A 90 -8.58 0.54 25.30
C SER A 90 -9.30 0.00 24.06
N PRO A 91 -10.50 0.48 23.74
CA PRO A 91 -11.30 -0.02 22.63
C PRO A 91 -10.82 0.57 21.29
N GLU A 92 -9.64 0.19 20.81
CA GLU A 92 -9.05 0.69 19.58
C GLU A 92 -9.41 -0.14 18.32
N GLY A 93 -10.32 -1.12 18.47
CA GLY A 93 -10.84 -1.92 17.36
C GLY A 93 -10.07 -3.22 17.05
N ALA A 94 -8.90 -3.46 17.64
CA ALA A 94 -8.18 -4.72 17.60
C ALA A 94 -8.28 -5.48 18.93
N ARG A 95 -7.82 -6.73 18.98
CA ARG A 95 -7.67 -7.47 20.24
C ARG A 95 -6.40 -7.02 20.96
N ASP A 96 -6.49 -6.92 22.29
CA ASP A 96 -5.36 -6.58 23.15
C ASP A 96 -4.47 -7.80 23.44
N PHE A 97 -3.16 -7.57 23.52
CA PHE A 97 -2.29 -8.50 24.25
C PHE A 97 -2.41 -8.20 25.75
N LEU A 98 -2.84 -9.22 26.52
CA LEU A 98 -3.07 -9.09 27.95
C LEU A 98 -1.90 -9.67 28.75
N ILE A 99 -1.48 -8.94 29.80
CA ILE A 99 -0.43 -9.37 30.72
C ILE A 99 -1.05 -9.52 32.11
N PRO A 100 -1.08 -10.72 32.70
CA PRO A 100 -1.62 -10.93 34.05
C PRO A 100 -0.88 -10.07 35.10
N SER A 101 -1.62 -9.42 35.99
CA SER A 101 -1.05 -8.69 37.11
C SER A 101 -0.58 -9.66 38.20
N ARG A 102 0.70 -9.60 38.57
CA ARG A 102 1.24 -10.36 39.70
C ARG A 102 0.76 -9.86 41.07
N LEU A 103 0.43 -8.56 41.14
CA LEU A 103 0.07 -7.89 42.38
C LEU A 103 -1.44 -7.87 42.67
N GLN A 104 -2.27 -8.05 41.63
CA GLN A 104 -3.72 -7.96 41.74
C GLN A 104 -4.34 -9.17 41.03
N GLU A 105 -4.83 -10.10 41.83
CA GLU A 105 -5.49 -11.32 41.32
C GLU A 105 -6.68 -10.99 40.43
N GLY A 106 -6.81 -11.69 39.29
CA GLY A 106 -7.88 -11.48 38.32
C GLY A 106 -7.81 -10.20 37.49
N LYS A 107 -6.74 -9.40 37.64
CA LYS A 107 -6.53 -8.19 36.81
C LYS A 107 -5.39 -8.37 35.84
N PHE A 108 -5.45 -7.57 34.76
CA PHE A 108 -4.50 -7.59 33.64
C PHE A 108 -4.09 -6.18 33.27
N TYR A 109 -2.86 -6.07 32.80
CA TYR A 109 -2.43 -4.96 31.96
C TYR A 109 -2.69 -5.32 30.50
N ALA A 110 -2.83 -4.31 29.66
CA ALA A 110 -2.84 -4.45 28.20
C ALA A 110 -1.61 -3.77 27.59
N LEU A 111 -1.10 -4.33 26.50
CA LEU A 111 -0.14 -3.62 25.64
C LEU A 111 -0.90 -2.63 24.76
N PRO A 112 -0.39 -1.40 24.53
CA PRO A 112 -1.15 -0.36 23.85
C PRO A 112 -1.29 -0.68 22.35
N GLN A 113 -2.49 -0.57 21.82
CA GLN A 113 -2.77 -0.66 20.38
C GLN A 113 -2.36 0.63 19.67
N ALA A 114 -2.45 1.76 20.35
CA ALA A 114 -1.99 3.10 20.03
C ALA A 114 -1.97 3.94 21.31
N PRO A 115 -1.21 5.04 21.41
CA PRO A 115 -1.15 5.89 22.58
C PRO A 115 -2.31 6.92 22.66
N GLN A 116 -3.47 6.63 22.08
CA GLN A 116 -4.56 7.59 21.86
C GLN A 116 -5.02 8.31 23.13
N GLN A 117 -5.28 7.59 24.20
CA GLN A 117 -5.72 8.21 25.46
C GLN A 117 -4.64 9.07 26.10
N PHE A 118 -3.39 8.61 26.05
CA PHE A 118 -2.26 9.32 26.63
C PHE A 118 -1.99 10.64 25.90
N LYS A 119 -1.97 10.65 24.57
CA LYS A 119 -1.72 11.86 23.81
C LYS A 119 -2.82 12.91 24.00
N GLN A 120 -4.10 12.49 24.11
CA GLN A 120 -5.18 13.40 24.44
C GLN A 120 -5.00 14.02 25.85
N LEU A 121 -4.60 13.23 26.84
CA LEU A 121 -4.29 13.72 28.17
C LEU A 121 -3.10 14.68 28.19
N LEU A 122 -2.11 14.47 27.31
CA LEU A 122 -0.99 15.41 27.16
C LEU A 122 -1.47 16.77 26.60
N MET A 123 -2.41 16.77 25.64
CA MET A 123 -3.04 18.01 25.17
C MET A 123 -3.74 18.76 26.31
N VAL A 124 -4.55 18.04 27.10
CA VAL A 124 -5.20 18.60 28.30
C VAL A 124 -4.16 19.08 29.33
N GLY A 125 -3.04 18.37 29.44
CA GLY A 125 -1.90 18.70 30.32
C GLY A 125 -1.06 19.89 29.86
N GLY A 126 -1.39 20.51 28.71
CA GLY A 126 -0.72 21.71 28.22
C GLY A 126 0.48 21.43 27.31
N VAL A 127 0.59 20.25 26.71
CA VAL A 127 1.58 19.94 25.67
C VAL A 127 0.92 20.18 24.31
N PRO A 128 1.18 21.30 23.63
CA PRO A 128 0.42 21.67 22.42
C PRO A 128 0.79 20.88 21.17
N ARG A 129 2.01 20.32 21.11
CA ARG A 129 2.53 19.56 19.98
C ARG A 129 3.34 18.37 20.52
N TYR A 130 2.78 17.20 20.38
CA TYR A 130 3.37 15.94 20.86
C TYR A 130 3.69 15.03 19.71
N TYR A 131 4.77 14.24 19.83
CA TYR A 131 5.02 13.08 19.00
C TYR A 131 5.77 11.97 19.76
N GLN A 132 5.73 10.77 19.21
CA GLN A 132 6.66 9.69 19.52
C GLN A 132 6.73 8.66 18.38
N LEU A 133 7.83 7.91 18.34
CA LEU A 133 7.88 6.66 17.57
C LEU A 133 7.33 5.54 18.47
N ALA A 134 6.00 5.39 18.47
CA ALA A 134 5.26 4.55 19.40
C ALA A 134 5.33 3.07 19.03
N ALA A 135 5.73 2.22 19.98
CA ALA A 135 5.51 0.78 19.88
C ALA A 135 4.03 0.46 20.09
N CYS A 136 3.41 -0.16 19.11
CA CYS A 136 2.00 -0.53 19.10
C CYS A 136 1.86 -2.04 18.95
N PHE A 137 0.82 -2.60 19.60
CA PHE A 137 0.61 -4.04 19.68
C PHE A 137 -0.84 -4.37 19.33
N ARG A 138 -1.05 -5.26 18.37
CA ARG A 138 -2.38 -5.73 17.98
C ARG A 138 -2.37 -7.23 17.82
N ASP A 139 -3.25 -7.94 18.53
CA ASP A 139 -3.44 -9.39 18.42
C ASP A 139 -4.40 -9.66 17.26
N GLU A 140 -3.89 -9.50 16.05
CA GLU A 140 -4.61 -9.73 14.79
C GLU A 140 -3.94 -10.84 14.00
N ASP A 141 -4.72 -11.51 13.16
CA ASP A 141 -4.19 -12.53 12.27
C ASP A 141 -3.19 -11.89 11.26
N PRO A 142 -2.06 -12.56 10.98
CA PRO A 142 -1.09 -12.05 10.02
C PRO A 142 -1.70 -11.96 8.63
N ARG A 143 -1.46 -10.83 7.95
CA ARG A 143 -1.84 -10.58 6.56
C ARG A 143 -0.61 -10.25 5.74
N ALA A 144 -0.73 -10.38 4.44
CA ALA A 144 0.39 -10.10 3.52
C ALA A 144 0.97 -8.68 3.66
N ASP A 145 0.16 -7.71 4.10
CA ASP A 145 0.49 -6.30 4.25
C ASP A 145 0.66 -5.84 5.70
N ARG A 146 0.50 -6.76 6.69
CA ARG A 146 0.56 -6.42 8.12
C ARG A 146 1.40 -7.42 8.90
N LEU A 147 2.27 -6.88 9.77
CA LEU A 147 3.01 -7.68 10.74
C LEU A 147 2.08 -8.15 11.87
N TYR A 148 2.33 -9.36 12.35
CA TYR A 148 1.73 -9.86 13.58
C TYR A 148 2.37 -9.18 14.80
N GLY A 149 1.53 -8.73 15.72
CA GLY A 149 1.93 -8.27 17.04
C GLY A 149 2.48 -6.84 17.07
N GLU A 150 3.80 -6.68 17.19
CA GLU A 150 4.45 -5.38 17.39
C GLU A 150 4.73 -4.65 16.07
N PHE A 151 4.39 -3.36 16.04
CA PHE A 151 4.78 -2.44 14.98
C PHE A 151 5.00 -1.03 15.55
N TYR A 152 5.61 -0.13 14.75
CA TYR A 152 5.92 1.22 15.18
C TYR A 152 5.15 2.23 14.34
N GLN A 153 4.59 3.24 15.02
CA GLN A 153 3.94 4.39 14.39
C GLN A 153 4.73 5.66 14.71
N LEU A 154 4.88 6.55 13.73
CA LEU A 154 5.05 7.95 14.05
C LEU A 154 3.68 8.46 14.50
N ASP A 155 3.52 8.58 15.79
CA ASP A 155 2.29 9.10 16.40
C ASP A 155 2.50 10.55 16.78
N LEU A 156 1.53 11.41 16.49
CA LEU A 156 1.58 12.83 16.81
C LEU A 156 0.19 13.37 17.16
N GLU A 157 0.18 14.45 17.91
CA GLU A 157 -1.04 15.17 18.25
C GLU A 157 -0.77 16.67 18.30
N MET A 158 -1.72 17.46 17.83
CA MET A 158 -1.66 18.92 17.85
C MET A 158 -2.93 19.47 18.48
N SER A 159 -2.81 20.43 19.42
CA SER A 159 -3.91 21.24 19.90
C SER A 159 -4.02 22.56 19.14
N PHE A 160 -5.16 23.26 19.30
CA PHE A 160 -5.45 24.55 18.68
C PHE A 160 -5.47 24.53 17.15
N VAL A 161 -5.94 23.43 16.57
CA VAL A 161 -6.19 23.28 15.14
C VAL A 161 -7.67 23.44 14.85
N GLU A 162 -8.04 24.01 13.71
CA GLU A 162 -9.44 24.16 13.30
C GLU A 162 -9.98 22.86 12.68
N ASP A 163 -9.12 22.20 11.90
CA ASP A 163 -9.47 20.94 11.23
C ASP A 163 -8.27 20.02 11.00
N GLY A 164 -8.54 18.86 10.40
CA GLY A 164 -7.48 17.88 10.09
C GLY A 164 -6.56 18.30 8.94
N GLU A 165 -6.89 19.36 8.20
CA GLU A 165 -6.05 19.84 7.09
C GLU A 165 -4.74 20.44 7.61
N GLU A 166 -4.77 21.18 8.70
CA GLU A 166 -3.57 21.73 9.32
C GLU A 166 -2.58 20.63 9.73
N VAL A 167 -3.09 19.49 10.24
CA VAL A 167 -2.26 18.33 10.59
C VAL A 167 -1.68 17.66 9.33
N ARG A 168 -2.48 17.54 8.27
CA ARG A 168 -1.99 17.00 6.98
C ARG A 168 -0.87 17.86 6.41
N GLN A 169 -1.04 19.17 6.38
CA GLN A 169 -0.04 20.12 5.90
C GLN A 169 1.25 20.05 6.72
N GLU A 170 1.14 19.82 8.03
CA GLU A 170 2.30 19.66 8.91
C GLU A 170 3.12 18.41 8.57
N VAL A 171 2.49 17.28 8.22
CA VAL A 171 3.20 16.02 7.96
C VAL A 171 3.58 15.78 6.50
N GLU A 172 2.94 16.45 5.55
CA GLU A 172 3.20 16.28 4.12
C GLU A 172 4.67 16.47 3.71
N PRO A 173 5.36 17.54 4.15
CA PRO A 173 6.76 17.74 3.80
C PRO A 173 7.65 16.59 4.28
N LEU A 174 7.38 16.03 5.47
CA LEU A 174 8.09 14.87 6.00
C LEU A 174 7.89 13.63 5.12
N ILE A 175 6.62 13.34 4.78
CA ILE A 175 6.29 12.17 3.93
C ILE A 175 6.97 12.29 2.57
N ARG A 176 6.94 13.47 1.97
CA ARG A 176 7.62 13.74 0.69
C ARG A 176 9.13 13.56 0.81
N GLN A 177 9.76 14.15 1.82
CA GLN A 177 11.18 14.01 2.07
C GLN A 177 11.58 12.54 2.29
N LEU A 178 10.79 11.79 3.03
CA LEU A 178 11.05 10.35 3.22
C LEU A 178 10.89 9.56 1.91
N ALA A 179 9.95 9.92 1.06
CA ALA A 179 9.76 9.26 -0.22
C ALA A 179 10.88 9.60 -1.24
N THR A 180 11.26 10.85 -1.34
CA THR A 180 12.25 11.34 -2.33
C THR A 180 13.68 11.20 -1.83
N ASP A 181 14.05 11.93 -0.78
CA ASP A 181 15.44 12.09 -0.36
C ASP A 181 15.97 10.87 0.40
N PHE A 182 15.10 10.19 1.16
CA PHE A 182 15.50 9.01 1.90
C PHE A 182 15.31 7.72 1.10
N ALA A 183 14.12 7.49 0.53
CA ALA A 183 13.84 6.28 -0.25
C ALA A 183 14.34 6.36 -1.69
N GLY A 184 14.72 7.55 -2.18
CA GLY A 184 15.22 7.78 -3.54
C GLY A 184 14.16 7.52 -4.61
N LYS A 185 12.88 7.72 -4.29
CA LYS A 185 11.77 7.53 -5.22
C LYS A 185 11.48 8.80 -6.00
N LYS A 186 11.04 8.63 -7.23
CA LYS A 186 10.49 9.71 -8.06
C LYS A 186 9.03 9.94 -7.64
N LEU A 187 8.74 11.11 -7.11
CA LEU A 187 7.36 11.50 -6.79
C LEU A 187 6.63 11.85 -8.09
N LEU A 188 5.49 11.20 -8.33
CA LEU A 188 4.63 11.51 -9.47
C LEU A 188 3.84 12.80 -9.19
N ASP A 189 3.70 13.62 -10.22
CA ASP A 189 2.84 14.79 -10.20
C ASP A 189 1.39 14.36 -10.43
N LEU A 190 0.58 14.51 -9.40
CA LEU A 190 -0.85 14.22 -9.40
C LEU A 190 -1.69 15.50 -9.36
N SER A 191 -1.14 16.64 -9.68
CA SER A 191 -1.83 17.96 -9.63
C SER A 191 -3.12 17.98 -10.46
N GLY A 192 -3.23 17.18 -11.51
CA GLY A 192 -4.45 17.00 -12.28
C GLY A 192 -5.60 16.28 -11.52
N LEU A 193 -5.31 15.64 -10.40
CA LEU A 193 -6.30 14.99 -9.52
C LEU A 193 -6.63 15.86 -8.30
N ALA A 194 -5.93 16.98 -8.11
CA ALA A 194 -6.10 17.85 -6.95
C ALA A 194 -7.42 18.61 -7.03
N VAL A 195 -8.22 18.49 -6.00
CA VAL A 195 -9.39 19.34 -5.77
C VAL A 195 -8.94 20.56 -4.95
N GLY A 196 -8.67 21.65 -5.60
CA GLY A 196 -8.98 23.00 -5.11
C GLY A 196 -8.01 23.75 -4.21
N ASP A 197 -6.94 23.22 -3.60
CA ASP A 197 -6.16 24.01 -2.61
C ASP A 197 -4.69 24.26 -2.96
N GLY A 198 -4.26 23.80 -4.13
CA GLY A 198 -2.86 23.96 -4.55
C GLY A 198 -1.86 23.09 -3.80
N SER A 199 -2.31 22.17 -2.96
CA SER A 199 -1.46 21.21 -2.27
C SER A 199 -0.80 20.24 -3.27
N PRO A 200 0.47 19.93 -3.07
CA PRO A 200 1.19 18.98 -3.92
C PRO A 200 0.75 17.52 -3.75
N ILE A 201 0.00 17.19 -2.68
CA ILE A 201 -0.59 15.88 -2.46
C ILE A 201 -2.11 16.02 -2.59
N PRO A 202 -2.76 15.42 -3.62
CA PRO A 202 -4.18 15.59 -3.84
C PRO A 202 -5.03 15.00 -2.70
N ARG A 203 -6.17 15.64 -2.45
CA ARG A 203 -7.24 15.15 -1.57
C ARG A 203 -8.27 14.50 -2.45
N ILE A 204 -8.54 13.22 -2.20
CA ILE A 204 -9.55 12.43 -2.91
C ILE A 204 -10.55 11.97 -1.86
N SER A 205 -11.84 12.25 -2.05
CA SER A 205 -12.84 11.74 -1.12
C SER A 205 -12.89 10.21 -1.16
N TYR A 206 -13.26 9.58 -0.04
CA TYR A 206 -13.48 8.13 0.00
C TYR A 206 -14.44 7.68 -1.09
N ARG A 207 -15.52 8.44 -1.31
CA ARG A 207 -16.49 8.18 -2.36
C ARG A 207 -15.85 8.19 -3.74
N ASP A 208 -15.08 9.24 -4.06
CA ASP A 208 -14.45 9.35 -5.37
C ASP A 208 -13.37 8.28 -5.57
N ALA A 209 -12.63 7.94 -4.52
CA ALA A 209 -11.67 6.84 -4.56
C ALA A 209 -12.34 5.49 -4.88
N MET A 210 -13.47 5.19 -4.23
CA MET A 210 -14.24 3.98 -4.49
C MET A 210 -14.88 3.98 -5.87
N GLU A 211 -15.42 5.13 -6.31
CA GLU A 211 -16.08 5.24 -7.62
C GLU A 211 -15.08 5.18 -8.78
N THR A 212 -13.90 5.78 -8.62
CA THR A 212 -12.91 5.92 -9.69
C THR A 212 -11.91 4.77 -9.74
N TYR A 213 -11.56 4.20 -8.58
CA TYR A 213 -10.49 3.19 -8.51
C TYR A 213 -10.93 1.87 -7.88
N GLY A 214 -12.14 1.81 -7.32
CA GLY A 214 -12.68 0.63 -6.66
C GLY A 214 -11.94 0.28 -5.35
N SER A 215 -11.28 1.24 -4.71
CA SER A 215 -10.49 1.03 -3.50
C SER A 215 -10.30 2.33 -2.72
N ASP A 216 -10.29 2.23 -1.39
CA ASP A 216 -9.88 3.29 -0.47
C ASP A 216 -8.34 3.48 -0.40
N LYS A 217 -7.58 2.65 -1.11
CA LYS A 217 -6.10 2.67 -1.19
C LYS A 217 -5.65 2.54 -2.66
N PRO A 218 -6.04 3.47 -3.53
CA PRO A 218 -5.74 3.33 -4.95
C PRO A 218 -4.23 3.42 -5.21
N ASP A 219 -3.71 2.55 -6.06
CA ASP A 219 -2.39 2.73 -6.64
C ASP A 219 -2.50 3.73 -7.81
N LEU A 220 -2.01 4.94 -7.60
CA LEU A 220 -2.11 6.05 -8.55
C LEU A 220 -0.89 6.17 -9.48
N ARG A 221 0.01 5.20 -9.49
CA ARG A 221 1.17 5.18 -10.40
C ARG A 221 0.81 4.90 -11.86
N PHE A 222 -0.43 4.53 -12.11
CA PHE A 222 -0.95 4.23 -13.45
C PHE A 222 -2.44 4.62 -13.52
N GLY A 223 -2.97 4.84 -14.71
CA GLY A 223 -4.37 5.15 -14.97
C GLY A 223 -5.30 3.94 -14.79
N MET A 224 -6.14 3.62 -15.77
CA MET A 224 -7.18 2.57 -15.71
C MET A 224 -8.29 2.88 -14.69
N GLU A 225 -8.80 4.09 -14.74
CA GLU A 225 -9.95 4.49 -13.92
C GLU A 225 -11.21 3.69 -14.30
N LEU A 226 -12.07 3.47 -13.32
CA LEU A 226 -13.37 2.87 -13.52
C LEU A 226 -14.29 3.87 -14.20
N ILE A 227 -14.85 3.51 -15.34
CA ILE A 227 -15.68 4.38 -16.18
C ILE A 227 -17.13 3.94 -16.04
N GLU A 228 -17.99 4.84 -15.59
CA GLU A 228 -19.43 4.58 -15.45
C GLU A 228 -20.10 4.48 -16.84
N LEU A 229 -20.79 3.39 -17.07
CA LEU A 229 -21.46 3.09 -18.34
C LEU A 229 -22.95 2.71 -18.19
N THR A 230 -23.51 2.78 -16.99
CA THR A 230 -24.90 2.37 -16.72
C THR A 230 -25.90 3.07 -17.64
N ASP A 231 -25.69 4.34 -17.95
CA ASP A 231 -26.54 5.13 -18.84
C ASP A 231 -26.48 4.65 -20.31
N VAL A 232 -25.34 4.11 -20.76
CA VAL A 232 -25.16 3.56 -22.11
C VAL A 232 -26.10 2.37 -22.34
N PHE A 233 -26.37 1.61 -21.30
CA PHE A 233 -27.12 0.36 -21.36
C PHE A 233 -28.59 0.48 -20.90
N SER A 234 -29.11 1.71 -20.76
CA SER A 234 -30.50 1.94 -20.33
C SER A 234 -31.55 1.23 -21.15
N ASN A 235 -31.29 0.99 -22.43
CA ASN A 235 -32.18 0.32 -23.36
C ASN A 235 -31.59 -0.99 -23.91
N THR A 236 -30.60 -1.57 -23.26
CA THR A 236 -29.93 -2.77 -23.75
C THR A 236 -30.85 -4.01 -23.70
N GLU A 237 -30.69 -4.88 -24.67
CA GLU A 237 -31.34 -6.20 -24.67
C GLU A 237 -30.44 -7.29 -24.05
N PHE A 238 -29.17 -6.98 -23.74
CA PHE A 238 -28.28 -7.92 -23.13
C PHE A 238 -28.66 -8.15 -21.67
N GLY A 239 -29.24 -9.31 -21.35
CA GLY A 239 -29.87 -9.60 -20.06
C GLY A 239 -28.99 -9.38 -18.84
N VAL A 240 -27.67 -9.62 -18.91
CA VAL A 240 -26.77 -9.39 -17.83
C VAL A 240 -26.66 -7.89 -17.49
N PHE A 241 -26.54 -7.03 -18.49
CA PHE A 241 -26.45 -5.59 -18.32
C PHE A 241 -27.81 -4.96 -17.99
N LYS A 242 -28.87 -5.46 -18.58
CA LYS A 242 -30.24 -4.98 -18.33
C LYS A 242 -30.65 -5.11 -16.86
N ASN A 243 -30.19 -6.15 -16.19
CA ASN A 243 -30.58 -6.44 -14.79
C ASN A 243 -29.56 -5.90 -13.75
N ALA A 244 -28.46 -5.31 -14.18
CA ALA A 244 -27.45 -4.76 -13.29
C ALA A 244 -27.85 -3.35 -12.78
N GLU A 245 -27.62 -3.09 -11.50
CA GLU A 245 -27.79 -1.76 -10.90
C GLU A 245 -26.71 -0.78 -11.40
N CYS A 246 -25.51 -1.30 -11.58
CA CYS A 246 -24.34 -0.51 -11.96
C CYS A 246 -23.53 -1.27 -13.02
N ILE A 247 -23.13 -0.54 -14.05
CA ILE A 247 -22.24 -1.08 -15.09
C ILE A 247 -21.08 -0.11 -15.22
N LYS A 248 -19.88 -0.59 -14.91
CA LYS A 248 -18.63 0.14 -15.14
C LYS A 248 -17.68 -0.68 -16.00
N ALA A 249 -16.70 0.00 -16.56
CA ALA A 249 -15.63 -0.65 -17.30
C ALA A 249 -14.26 -0.08 -16.97
N ILE A 250 -13.22 -0.85 -17.26
CA ILE A 250 -11.83 -0.40 -17.33
C ILE A 250 -11.28 -0.62 -18.72
N CYS A 251 -10.54 0.38 -19.24
CA CYS A 251 -9.84 0.28 -20.51
C CYS A 251 -8.39 -0.14 -20.25
N VAL A 252 -8.04 -1.32 -20.74
CA VAL A 252 -6.67 -1.88 -20.60
C VAL A 252 -5.91 -1.64 -21.89
N LYS A 253 -4.93 -0.77 -21.85
CA LYS A 253 -4.08 -0.47 -23.00
C LYS A 253 -3.29 -1.70 -23.42
N ASN A 254 -3.24 -1.99 -24.73
CA ASN A 254 -2.69 -3.21 -25.31
C ASN A 254 -3.37 -4.51 -24.83
N GLY A 255 -4.55 -4.41 -24.21
CA GLY A 255 -5.29 -5.55 -23.65
C GLY A 255 -5.77 -6.57 -24.70
N ALA A 256 -5.86 -6.18 -25.97
CA ALA A 256 -6.18 -7.08 -27.07
C ALA A 256 -5.11 -8.16 -27.30
N SER A 257 -3.90 -7.98 -26.77
CA SER A 257 -2.81 -8.98 -26.81
C SER A 257 -2.99 -10.14 -25.83
N LEU A 258 -3.96 -10.05 -24.90
CA LEU A 258 -4.22 -11.09 -23.91
C LEU A 258 -4.70 -12.39 -24.59
N SER A 259 -4.06 -13.49 -24.27
CA SER A 259 -4.50 -14.80 -24.67
C SER A 259 -5.79 -15.21 -23.95
N ARG A 260 -6.55 -16.14 -24.54
CA ARG A 260 -7.78 -16.67 -23.92
C ARG A 260 -7.53 -17.21 -22.51
N LYS A 261 -6.42 -17.92 -22.30
CA LYS A 261 -6.03 -18.46 -20.99
C LYS A 261 -5.84 -17.35 -19.95
N GLN A 262 -5.25 -16.21 -20.35
CA GLN A 262 -5.07 -15.07 -19.46
C GLN A 262 -6.39 -14.40 -19.13
N ILE A 263 -7.28 -14.24 -20.12
CA ILE A 263 -8.64 -13.73 -19.89
C ILE A 263 -9.42 -14.65 -18.95
N ASP A 264 -9.30 -15.97 -19.10
CA ASP A 264 -9.94 -16.94 -18.20
C ASP A 264 -9.40 -16.78 -16.76
N GLN A 265 -8.08 -16.55 -16.57
CA GLN A 265 -7.48 -16.26 -15.25
C GLN A 265 -8.05 -14.98 -14.63
N PHE A 266 -8.16 -13.89 -15.38
CA PHE A 266 -8.80 -12.65 -14.91
C PHE A 266 -10.28 -12.83 -14.60
N THR A 267 -10.95 -13.70 -15.35
CA THR A 267 -12.35 -14.07 -15.07
C THR A 267 -12.49 -14.82 -13.74
N ASP A 268 -11.55 -15.71 -13.43
CA ASP A 268 -11.54 -16.43 -12.14
C ASP A 268 -11.26 -15.48 -10.98
N ILE A 269 -10.37 -14.51 -11.16
CA ILE A 269 -10.13 -13.42 -10.18
C ILE A 269 -11.42 -12.61 -9.98
N ALA A 270 -12.08 -12.20 -11.05
CA ALA A 270 -13.34 -11.46 -10.95
C ALA A 270 -14.41 -12.25 -10.17
N LYS A 271 -14.53 -13.55 -10.42
CA LYS A 271 -15.45 -14.42 -9.68
C LYS A 271 -15.10 -14.56 -8.21
N SER A 272 -13.81 -14.58 -7.86
CA SER A 272 -13.39 -14.63 -6.45
C SER A 272 -13.78 -13.37 -5.67
N GLU A 273 -13.97 -12.24 -6.36
CA GLU A 273 -14.47 -10.98 -5.81
C GLU A 273 -16.01 -10.82 -5.88
N GLY A 274 -16.73 -11.87 -6.31
CA GLY A 274 -18.18 -11.93 -6.33
C GLY A 274 -18.85 -11.70 -7.68
N ALA A 275 -18.11 -11.50 -8.77
CA ALA A 275 -18.72 -11.36 -10.09
C ALA A 275 -19.31 -12.68 -10.62
N GLY A 276 -20.44 -12.62 -11.32
CA GLY A 276 -20.99 -13.77 -12.05
C GLY A 276 -20.14 -14.18 -13.27
N GLY A 277 -19.32 -13.27 -13.78
CA GLY A 277 -18.44 -13.46 -14.94
C GLY A 277 -17.71 -12.17 -15.28
N LEU A 278 -16.88 -12.19 -16.33
CA LEU A 278 -16.16 -11.03 -16.84
C LEU A 278 -16.43 -10.85 -18.32
N ALA A 279 -17.26 -9.85 -18.65
CA ALA A 279 -17.50 -9.45 -20.02
C ALA A 279 -16.35 -8.55 -20.52
N TYR A 280 -16.00 -8.64 -21.79
CA TYR A 280 -14.95 -7.82 -22.38
C TYR A 280 -15.16 -7.57 -23.88
N ILE A 281 -14.56 -6.50 -24.38
CA ILE A 281 -14.45 -6.17 -25.81
C ILE A 281 -12.98 -5.89 -26.12
N THR A 282 -12.44 -6.46 -27.19
CA THR A 282 -11.13 -6.12 -27.74
C THR A 282 -11.29 -5.35 -29.04
N TYR A 283 -10.42 -4.36 -29.25
CA TYR A 283 -10.41 -3.57 -30.48
C TYR A 283 -9.20 -3.97 -31.32
N GLN A 284 -9.46 -4.52 -32.52
CA GLN A 284 -8.42 -4.99 -33.43
C GLN A 284 -8.86 -4.74 -34.89
N ASP A 285 -7.95 -4.22 -35.70
CA ASP A 285 -8.18 -3.91 -37.11
C ASP A 285 -9.36 -2.95 -37.35
N GLY A 286 -9.62 -2.05 -36.39
CA GLY A 286 -10.74 -1.11 -36.42
C GLY A 286 -12.07 -1.73 -36.04
N GLU A 287 -12.12 -2.99 -35.64
CA GLU A 287 -13.34 -3.71 -35.26
C GLU A 287 -13.38 -4.06 -33.76
N ALA A 288 -14.59 -4.03 -33.18
CA ALA A 288 -14.86 -4.49 -31.83
C ALA A 288 -15.15 -6.01 -31.83
N LYS A 289 -14.24 -6.80 -31.27
CA LYS A 289 -14.35 -8.26 -31.19
C LYS A 289 -14.70 -8.68 -29.76
N SER A 290 -15.79 -9.43 -29.58
CA SER A 290 -16.24 -9.84 -28.26
C SER A 290 -17.28 -10.98 -28.32
N PRO A 291 -17.28 -11.87 -27.29
CA PRO A 291 -18.39 -12.82 -27.14
C PRO A 291 -19.75 -12.17 -26.92
N ILE A 292 -19.79 -10.93 -26.40
CA ILE A 292 -21.02 -10.18 -26.12
C ILE A 292 -21.38 -9.20 -27.24
N ALA A 293 -20.50 -8.91 -28.22
CA ALA A 293 -20.74 -7.91 -29.25
C ALA A 293 -22.05 -8.15 -30.04
N LYS A 294 -22.43 -9.41 -30.24
CA LYS A 294 -23.67 -9.78 -30.93
C LYS A 294 -24.97 -9.39 -30.21
N PHE A 295 -24.86 -9.02 -28.92
CA PHE A 295 -25.98 -8.58 -28.10
C PHE A 295 -26.03 -7.05 -27.93
N LEU A 296 -25.02 -6.34 -28.44
CA LEU A 296 -24.87 -4.90 -28.32
C LEU A 296 -25.17 -4.23 -29.66
N SER A 297 -25.88 -3.12 -29.64
CA SER A 297 -26.12 -2.29 -30.81
C SER A 297 -24.87 -1.50 -31.22
N GLU A 298 -24.81 -1.06 -32.49
CA GLU A 298 -23.71 -0.19 -32.96
C GLU A 298 -23.61 1.11 -32.17
N ALA A 299 -24.75 1.66 -31.72
CA ALA A 299 -24.79 2.85 -30.89
C ALA A 299 -24.13 2.60 -29.51
N GLU A 300 -24.42 1.48 -28.85
CA GLU A 300 -23.78 1.09 -27.58
C GLU A 300 -22.27 0.90 -27.77
N LEU A 301 -21.85 0.18 -28.80
CA LEU A 301 -20.41 -0.03 -29.11
C LEU A 301 -19.69 1.30 -29.34
N SER A 302 -20.30 2.24 -30.06
CA SER A 302 -19.73 3.57 -30.30
C SER A 302 -19.63 4.39 -29.01
N LEU A 303 -20.67 4.36 -28.15
CA LEU A 303 -20.64 5.08 -26.86
C LEU A 303 -19.63 4.47 -25.87
N ILE A 304 -19.49 3.14 -25.85
CA ILE A 304 -18.45 2.47 -25.06
C ILE A 304 -17.07 2.98 -25.49
N GLN A 305 -16.77 2.94 -26.78
CA GLN A 305 -15.49 3.40 -27.30
C GLN A 305 -15.24 4.86 -27.00
N GLN A 306 -16.23 5.72 -27.19
CA GLN A 306 -16.13 7.15 -26.89
C GLN A 306 -15.85 7.41 -25.40
N LYS A 307 -16.61 6.78 -24.49
CA LYS A 307 -16.47 6.99 -23.04
C LYS A 307 -15.17 6.38 -22.49
N THR A 308 -14.76 5.23 -22.99
CA THR A 308 -13.53 4.54 -22.52
C THR A 308 -12.26 5.04 -23.19
N GLY A 309 -12.37 5.77 -24.31
CA GLY A 309 -11.23 6.19 -25.10
C GLY A 309 -10.39 5.01 -25.65
N ALA A 310 -11.03 3.84 -25.82
CA ALA A 310 -10.38 2.65 -26.34
C ALA A 310 -10.00 2.84 -27.80
N VAL A 311 -8.80 2.45 -28.15
CA VAL A 311 -8.27 2.47 -29.52
C VAL A 311 -7.86 1.07 -29.95
N ASP A 312 -7.48 0.92 -31.21
CA ASP A 312 -6.99 -0.35 -31.74
C ASP A 312 -5.84 -0.90 -30.89
N GLY A 313 -5.89 -2.18 -30.56
CA GLY A 313 -4.98 -2.85 -29.62
C GLY A 313 -5.44 -2.88 -28.16
N ASP A 314 -6.45 -2.10 -27.78
CA ASP A 314 -6.96 -2.04 -26.40
C ASP A 314 -8.03 -3.12 -26.12
N ALA A 315 -8.29 -3.36 -24.84
CA ALA A 315 -9.43 -4.14 -24.37
C ALA A 315 -10.20 -3.40 -23.28
N VAL A 316 -11.52 -3.50 -23.31
CA VAL A 316 -12.43 -2.96 -22.29
C VAL A 316 -13.06 -4.12 -21.55
N PHE A 317 -12.92 -4.14 -20.22
CA PHE A 317 -13.47 -5.15 -19.34
C PHE A 317 -14.58 -4.55 -18.49
N PHE A 318 -15.70 -5.27 -18.32
CA PHE A 318 -16.91 -4.77 -17.68
C PHE A 318 -17.20 -5.47 -16.36
N GLY A 319 -17.63 -4.68 -15.37
CA GLY A 319 -18.34 -5.15 -14.19
C GLY A 319 -19.82 -4.76 -14.30
N ALA A 320 -20.71 -5.67 -14.01
CA ALA A 320 -22.16 -5.46 -14.06
C ALA A 320 -22.84 -6.21 -12.92
N ASP A 321 -23.24 -5.49 -11.88
CA ASP A 321 -23.85 -6.01 -10.65
C ASP A 321 -24.35 -4.83 -9.80
N ILE A 322 -24.54 -5.03 -8.48
CA ILE A 322 -24.69 -3.93 -7.53
C ILE A 322 -23.35 -3.15 -7.43
N ARG A 323 -23.42 -1.86 -7.20
CA ARG A 323 -22.27 -0.94 -7.22
C ARG A 323 -21.07 -1.38 -6.37
N PRO A 324 -21.22 -1.85 -5.10
CA PRO A 324 -20.10 -2.30 -4.30
C PRO A 324 -19.34 -3.48 -4.92
N VAL A 325 -20.04 -4.44 -5.50
CA VAL A 325 -19.44 -5.60 -6.17
C VAL A 325 -18.66 -5.15 -7.42
N VAL A 326 -19.27 -4.29 -8.25
CA VAL A 326 -18.61 -3.74 -9.45
C VAL A 326 -17.32 -3.03 -9.08
N ASN A 327 -17.34 -2.17 -8.06
CA ASN A 327 -16.17 -1.44 -7.60
C ASN A 327 -15.07 -2.40 -7.08
N ALA A 328 -15.41 -3.39 -6.25
CA ALA A 328 -14.47 -4.37 -5.74
C ALA A 328 -13.81 -5.20 -6.85
N VAL A 329 -14.62 -5.74 -7.76
CA VAL A 329 -14.17 -6.56 -8.89
C VAL A 329 -13.23 -5.78 -9.81
N LEU A 330 -13.64 -4.59 -10.27
CA LEU A 330 -12.85 -3.79 -11.20
C LEU A 330 -11.62 -3.19 -10.50
N GLY A 331 -11.72 -2.79 -9.24
CA GLY A 331 -10.58 -2.33 -8.44
C GLY A 331 -9.52 -3.41 -8.26
N ARG A 332 -9.93 -4.66 -8.03
CA ARG A 332 -9.03 -5.81 -8.00
C ARG A 332 -8.39 -6.03 -9.37
N LEU A 333 -9.18 -6.14 -10.43
CA LEU A 333 -8.71 -6.38 -11.80
C LEU A 333 -7.76 -5.28 -12.28
N ARG A 334 -8.04 -4.01 -11.94
CA ARG A 334 -7.16 -2.87 -12.22
C ARG A 334 -5.73 -3.14 -11.75
N ASN A 335 -5.57 -3.62 -10.51
CA ASN A 335 -4.28 -3.95 -9.94
C ASN A 335 -3.61 -5.17 -10.59
N GLU A 336 -4.39 -6.17 -10.96
CA GLU A 336 -3.89 -7.39 -11.63
C GLU A 336 -3.42 -7.09 -13.06
N PHE A 337 -4.18 -6.31 -13.82
CA PHE A 337 -3.75 -5.85 -15.15
C PHE A 337 -2.50 -4.98 -15.07
N ALA A 338 -2.42 -4.08 -14.09
CA ALA A 338 -1.22 -3.26 -13.90
C ALA A 338 0.02 -4.11 -13.58
N THR A 339 -0.15 -5.19 -12.84
CA THR A 339 0.94 -6.15 -12.57
C THR A 339 1.31 -6.92 -13.84
N HIS A 340 0.31 -7.42 -14.57
CA HIS A 340 0.51 -8.18 -15.80
C HIS A 340 1.27 -7.37 -16.87
N PHE A 341 0.88 -6.11 -17.07
CA PHE A 341 1.49 -5.22 -18.05
C PHE A 341 2.68 -4.42 -17.49
N ASN A 342 3.15 -4.73 -16.27
CA ASN A 342 4.30 -4.07 -15.63
C ASN A 342 4.18 -2.53 -15.56
N LEU A 343 2.99 -2.03 -15.24
CA LEU A 343 2.73 -0.59 -15.16
C LEU A 343 3.20 0.05 -13.85
N LYS A 344 3.44 -0.77 -12.81
CA LYS A 344 3.87 -0.34 -11.48
C LYS A 344 5.38 -0.22 -11.43
N LYS A 345 5.91 0.95 -11.72
CA LYS A 345 7.36 1.17 -11.65
C LYS A 345 7.82 1.23 -10.19
N SER A 346 8.89 0.49 -9.89
CA SER A 346 9.39 0.35 -8.52
C SER A 346 10.13 1.58 -8.00
N ASP A 347 10.59 2.46 -8.87
CA ASP A 347 11.28 3.72 -8.57
C ASP A 347 10.33 4.92 -8.43
N GLU A 348 9.04 4.75 -8.75
CA GLU A 348 8.02 5.79 -8.64
C GLU A 348 7.17 5.63 -7.37
N VAL A 349 6.70 6.75 -6.83
CA VAL A 349 5.71 6.82 -5.75
C VAL A 349 4.65 7.88 -6.09
N ALA A 350 3.41 7.54 -5.80
CA ALA A 350 2.25 8.43 -5.89
C ALA A 350 1.69 8.63 -4.48
N LEU A 351 1.50 9.87 -4.06
CA LEU A 351 0.96 10.22 -2.75
C LEU A 351 -0.39 10.90 -2.93
N ALA A 352 -1.38 10.47 -2.16
CA ALA A 352 -2.70 11.10 -2.07
C ALA A 352 -3.26 10.93 -0.66
N TRP A 353 -4.08 11.86 -0.23
CA TRP A 353 -4.91 11.72 0.94
C TRP A 353 -6.29 11.21 0.53
N ILE A 354 -6.74 10.13 1.15
CA ILE A 354 -8.14 9.75 1.07
C ILE A 354 -8.84 10.34 2.28
N ILE A 355 -9.82 11.18 2.03
CA ILE A 355 -10.55 11.95 3.04
C ILE A 355 -12.04 11.57 3.06
N ASP A 356 -12.78 12.09 4.01
CA ASP A 356 -14.23 11.92 4.12
C ASP A 356 -14.68 10.44 4.18
N PHE A 357 -13.96 9.64 4.97
CA PHE A 357 -14.38 8.28 5.24
C PHE A 357 -15.76 8.24 5.91
N PRO A 358 -16.64 7.30 5.52
CA PRO A 358 -17.92 7.15 6.20
C PRO A 358 -17.70 6.72 7.65
N PHE A 359 -18.52 7.26 8.54
CA PHE A 359 -18.46 6.93 9.97
C PHE A 359 -19.13 5.56 10.26
N TYR A 360 -20.11 5.18 9.43
CA TYR A 360 -20.87 3.93 9.52
C TYR A 360 -20.77 3.14 8.20
#